data_19e7b37da2e6688287c4f0f137c2be23
#
_entry.id   19e7b37da2e6688287c4f0f137c2be23
#
_cell.length_a   1.000
_cell.length_b   1.000
_cell.length_c   1.000
_cell.angle_alpha   90.00
_cell.angle_beta   90.00
_cell.angle_gamma   90.00
#
_symmetry.space_group_name_H-M   'P 1'
#
loop_
_entity.id
_entity.type
_entity.pdbx_description
1 polymer ?
#
loop_
_entity_poly.entity_id
_entity_poly.type
_entity_poly.pdbx_seq_one_letter_code
_entity_poly.pdbx_strand_id
1 'polypeptide(L)'
;MFIFLAFRNITRNKKDSAIIAMLIAVITFLFFIGNSVIGRADRNIRRSFIESLTGDVVLQKAGDVTMNLFGANAPVIDEFFNIPVLPAYDTVMGIISAEAGIDGITSQVSGKAFMDLLGLREPALLAGIDADTYFSLFPGIILEEGRLLAGGEYGAMITAERARRIEEKTGQRPLVGMPLLFTSGGAAGFKIREVPLTGIFRYENPGQFMNEIVLIDPQTVRVLNSIQVAGTVVAEDAGLELLSIDTDDIFGEAFVAAGETEDAGFSAEFLQAYLRESGTGAGDAAAGGDWHFIILRLRDGVSPASCIASLNTKIAPYGLAAVNWRIASGTSAILTLLLQALFNSGIFLVSVVGVIAVINILLISVFRRVREIGTLRAIGAPDGYVRSLIYCENFFLALVAGCGGVVCGFVFARWVNGLGLRISNELISSVLGGPVVQVEFLPQVAAFSVVVAVLLGLAATVYPVEAAVRIEPEVAVRRG
;
A
#
# COMPACT_ATOMS: atom_id res chain seq x y z
N MET A 1 45.08 27.42 -1.29
CA MET A 1 45.38 28.00 -2.64
C MET A 1 44.34 27.58 -3.68
N PHE A 2 44.02 26.28 -3.84
CA PHE A 2 43.05 25.80 -4.84
C PHE A 2 41.63 26.39 -4.68
N ILE A 3 41.12 26.45 -3.45
CA ILE A 3 39.79 27.00 -3.15
C ILE A 3 39.66 28.46 -3.60
N PHE A 4 40.67 29.27 -3.30
CA PHE A 4 40.68 30.69 -3.67
C PHE A 4 40.74 30.89 -5.20
N LEU A 5 41.53 30.07 -5.90
CA LEU A 5 41.60 30.09 -7.36
C LEU A 5 40.30 29.60 -8.00
N ALA A 6 39.68 28.54 -7.47
CA ALA A 6 38.40 28.04 -7.94
C ALA A 6 37.31 29.10 -7.81
N PHE A 7 37.20 29.75 -6.65
CA PHE A 7 36.23 30.82 -6.43
C PHE A 7 36.45 32.03 -7.35
N ARG A 8 37.69 32.43 -7.55
CA ARG A 8 38.06 33.52 -8.49
C ARG A 8 37.71 33.17 -9.95
N ASN A 9 37.87 31.92 -10.34
CA ASN A 9 37.48 31.42 -11.66
C ASN A 9 35.96 31.45 -11.88
N ILE A 10 35.18 30.97 -10.89
CA ILE A 10 33.73 31.02 -10.92
C ILE A 10 33.24 32.46 -11.09
N THR A 11 33.81 33.39 -10.30
CA THR A 11 33.41 34.81 -10.36
C THR A 11 33.84 35.51 -11.63
N ARG A 12 34.90 35.06 -12.32
CA ARG A 12 35.37 35.62 -13.60
C ARG A 12 34.48 35.18 -14.76
N ASN A 13 34.06 33.91 -14.79
CA ASN A 13 33.23 33.32 -15.85
C ASN A 13 31.75 33.19 -15.44
N LYS A 14 31.16 34.30 -14.93
CA LYS A 14 29.83 34.33 -14.31
C LYS A 14 28.74 33.70 -15.16
N LYS A 15 28.74 33.94 -16.49
CA LYS A 15 27.66 33.45 -17.37
C LYS A 15 27.65 31.92 -17.48
N ASP A 16 28.80 31.32 -17.78
CA ASP A 16 28.92 29.87 -17.96
C ASP A 16 28.70 29.13 -16.60
N SER A 17 29.32 29.63 -15.53
CA SER A 17 29.13 29.11 -14.19
C SER A 17 27.67 29.23 -13.72
N ALA A 18 26.99 30.32 -14.04
CA ALA A 18 25.56 30.48 -13.68
C ALA A 18 24.64 29.49 -14.42
N ILE A 19 24.92 29.23 -15.72
CA ILE A 19 24.13 28.25 -16.50
C ILE A 19 24.31 26.83 -15.93
N ILE A 20 25.56 26.43 -15.62
CA ILE A 20 25.88 25.14 -15.02
C ILE A 20 25.21 25.02 -13.65
N ALA A 21 25.37 26.06 -12.81
CA ALA A 21 24.76 26.10 -11.49
C ALA A 21 23.22 26.02 -11.56
N MET A 22 22.58 26.74 -12.49
CA MET A 22 21.14 26.70 -12.69
C MET A 22 20.67 25.30 -13.10
N LEU A 23 21.38 24.64 -14.02
CA LEU A 23 21.02 23.27 -14.42
C LEU A 23 21.14 22.29 -13.27
N ILE A 24 22.24 22.31 -12.53
CA ILE A 24 22.44 21.45 -11.35
C ILE A 24 21.35 21.75 -10.30
N ALA A 25 21.04 23.03 -10.08
CA ALA A 25 19.99 23.42 -9.15
C ALA A 25 18.61 22.90 -9.55
N VAL A 26 18.26 22.96 -10.85
CA VAL A 26 16.99 22.44 -11.38
C VAL A 26 16.92 20.91 -11.21
N ILE A 27 18.00 20.19 -11.55
CA ILE A 27 18.06 18.74 -11.37
C ILE A 27 17.89 18.38 -9.89
N THR A 28 18.60 19.09 -9.00
CA THR A 28 18.54 18.87 -7.56
C THR A 28 17.15 19.21 -7.01
N PHE A 29 16.54 20.29 -7.49
CA PHE A 29 15.17 20.67 -7.16
C PHE A 29 14.17 19.55 -7.51
N LEU A 30 14.21 19.05 -8.76
CA LEU A 30 13.30 17.97 -9.21
C LEU A 30 13.54 16.69 -8.43
N PHE A 31 14.80 16.34 -8.19
CA PHE A 31 15.19 15.18 -7.41
C PHE A 31 14.72 15.28 -5.95
N PHE A 32 14.90 16.45 -5.32
CA PHE A 32 14.45 16.70 -3.95
C PHE A 32 12.92 16.62 -3.83
N ILE A 33 12.19 17.33 -4.70
CA ILE A 33 10.72 17.33 -4.69
C ILE A 33 10.19 15.91 -4.95
N GLY A 34 10.71 15.24 -5.98
CA GLY A 34 10.29 13.88 -6.32
C GLY A 34 10.47 12.90 -5.15
N ASN A 35 11.66 12.86 -4.55
CA ASN A 35 11.92 11.99 -3.40
C ASN A 35 11.14 12.39 -2.16
N SER A 36 10.87 13.67 -1.94
CA SER A 36 10.05 14.15 -0.82
C SER A 36 8.58 13.71 -0.96
N VAL A 37 8.02 13.80 -2.16
CA VAL A 37 6.65 13.35 -2.46
C VAL A 37 6.55 11.83 -2.29
N ILE A 38 7.46 11.07 -2.91
CA ILE A 38 7.46 9.61 -2.87
C ILE A 38 7.70 9.10 -1.45
N GLY A 39 8.66 9.67 -0.73
CA GLY A 39 8.95 9.29 0.64
C GLY A 39 7.78 9.52 1.59
N ARG A 40 6.99 10.57 1.36
CA ARG A 40 5.73 10.80 2.08
C ARG A 40 4.66 9.79 1.67
N ALA A 41 4.51 9.55 0.37
CA ALA A 41 3.55 8.58 -0.15
C ALA A 41 3.81 7.19 0.43
N ASP A 42 5.06 6.71 0.47
CA ASP A 42 5.42 5.42 1.05
C ASP A 42 5.05 5.34 2.55
N ARG A 43 5.35 6.40 3.31
CA ARG A 43 4.97 6.45 4.73
C ARG A 43 3.46 6.47 4.94
N ASN A 44 2.73 7.25 4.16
CA ASN A 44 1.28 7.34 4.27
C ASN A 44 0.61 6.02 3.87
N ILE A 45 1.07 5.39 2.79
CA ILE A 45 0.57 4.09 2.34
C ILE A 45 0.85 3.03 3.42
N ARG A 46 2.10 2.96 3.90
CA ARG A 46 2.46 2.05 4.98
C ARG A 46 1.58 2.28 6.22
N ARG A 47 1.42 3.55 6.64
CA ARG A 47 0.59 3.91 7.79
C ARG A 47 -0.87 3.55 7.54
N SER A 48 -1.41 3.82 6.36
CA SER A 48 -2.77 3.47 5.99
C SER A 48 -3.02 1.97 6.12
N PHE A 49 -2.16 1.12 5.56
CA PHE A 49 -2.32 -0.33 5.68
C PHE A 49 -2.13 -0.83 7.12
N ILE A 50 -1.09 -0.38 7.81
CA ILE A 50 -0.79 -0.82 9.18
C ILE A 50 -1.84 -0.36 10.18
N GLU A 51 -2.27 0.90 10.11
CA GLU A 51 -3.21 1.50 11.08
C GLU A 51 -4.68 1.22 10.76
N SER A 52 -4.99 0.65 9.59
CA SER A 52 -6.38 0.46 9.16
C SER A 52 -6.72 -0.96 8.74
N LEU A 53 -5.73 -1.87 8.51
CA LEU A 53 -6.05 -3.16 7.90
C LEU A 53 -5.16 -4.33 8.32
N THR A 54 -3.82 -4.18 8.24
CA THR A 54 -2.91 -5.34 8.32
C THR A 54 -2.11 -5.42 9.62
N GLY A 55 -2.09 -4.35 10.42
CA GLY A 55 -1.08 -4.25 11.47
C GLY A 55 0.34 -4.30 10.91
N ASP A 56 1.31 -4.56 11.75
CA ASP A 56 2.72 -4.68 11.37
C ASP A 56 3.07 -6.08 10.85
N VAL A 57 2.46 -7.11 11.42
CA VAL A 57 2.69 -8.53 11.12
C VAL A 57 1.36 -9.27 11.07
N VAL A 58 1.23 -10.15 10.08
CA VAL A 58 0.06 -11.03 9.93
C VAL A 58 0.51 -12.48 9.98
N LEU A 59 -0.15 -13.28 10.77
CA LEU A 59 0.03 -14.73 10.77
C LEU A 59 -1.05 -15.36 9.89
N GLN A 60 -0.60 -16.29 9.07
CA GLN A 60 -1.45 -17.05 8.16
C GLN A 60 -0.98 -18.49 8.06
N LYS A 61 -1.79 -19.37 7.50
CA LYS A 61 -1.37 -20.74 7.21
C LYS A 61 -0.22 -20.73 6.19
N ALA A 62 0.84 -21.46 6.48
CA ALA A 62 1.94 -21.65 5.55
C ALA A 62 1.48 -22.52 4.36
N GLY A 63 1.88 -22.15 3.15
CA GLY A 63 1.54 -22.88 1.91
C GLY A 63 2.35 -22.37 0.74
N ASP A 64 2.25 -23.08 -0.40
CA ASP A 64 2.95 -22.73 -1.64
C ASP A 64 2.40 -21.46 -2.29
N VAL A 65 1.15 -21.11 -2.01
CA VAL A 65 0.51 -19.89 -2.49
C VAL A 65 0.50 -18.84 -1.39
N THR A 66 1.12 -17.70 -1.69
CA THR A 66 1.12 -16.56 -0.76
C THR A 66 -0.26 -15.94 -0.71
N MET A 67 -0.84 -15.92 0.50
CA MET A 67 -2.15 -15.32 0.76
C MET A 67 -2.03 -13.85 1.15
N ASN A 68 -3.07 -13.12 0.86
CA ASN A 68 -3.35 -11.83 1.46
C ASN A 68 -4.62 -11.94 2.31
N LEU A 69 -5.00 -10.85 2.99
CA LEU A 69 -6.17 -10.85 3.87
C LEU A 69 -7.51 -11.21 3.17
N PHE A 70 -7.58 -11.20 1.84
CA PHE A 70 -8.83 -11.46 1.08
C PHE A 70 -8.68 -12.49 -0.04
N GLY A 71 -7.61 -13.28 -0.05
CA GLY A 71 -7.42 -14.37 -1.00
C GLY A 71 -5.99 -14.54 -1.48
N ALA A 72 -5.80 -15.26 -2.58
CA ALA A 72 -4.49 -15.49 -3.16
C ALA A 72 -3.92 -14.24 -3.84
N ASN A 73 -2.60 -14.07 -3.76
CA ASN A 73 -1.90 -12.96 -4.44
C ASN A 73 -1.70 -13.20 -5.94
N ALA A 74 -1.93 -14.43 -6.43
CA ALA A 74 -1.88 -14.77 -7.85
C ALA A 74 -3.32 -14.95 -8.39
N PRO A 75 -3.58 -14.66 -9.66
CA PRO A 75 -4.84 -15.02 -10.29
C PRO A 75 -4.92 -16.55 -10.31
N VAL A 76 -5.70 -17.13 -9.44
CA VAL A 76 -6.01 -18.54 -9.41
C VAL A 76 -7.23 -18.74 -10.31
N ILE A 77 -7.14 -19.68 -11.25
CA ILE A 77 -8.22 -19.98 -12.21
C ILE A 77 -9.43 -20.60 -11.51
N ASP A 78 -9.28 -21.00 -10.24
CA ASP A 78 -10.34 -21.61 -9.46
C ASP A 78 -11.12 -20.55 -8.66
N GLU A 79 -12.37 -20.30 -9.07
CA GLU A 79 -13.24 -19.30 -8.44
C GLU A 79 -13.62 -19.63 -6.98
N PHE A 80 -13.31 -20.85 -6.53
CA PHE A 80 -13.66 -21.39 -5.21
C PHE A 80 -12.48 -21.44 -4.23
N PHE A 81 -11.52 -20.56 -4.39
CA PHE A 81 -10.35 -20.55 -3.52
C PHE A 81 -10.71 -20.14 -2.09
N ASN A 82 -10.86 -21.14 -1.21
CA ASN A 82 -11.10 -20.92 0.21
C ASN A 82 -9.80 -20.51 0.91
N ILE A 83 -9.87 -19.43 1.66
CA ILE A 83 -8.79 -19.03 2.56
C ILE A 83 -8.68 -20.09 3.66
N PRO A 84 -7.51 -20.70 3.86
CA PRO A 84 -7.37 -21.76 4.84
C PRO A 84 -7.45 -21.24 6.28
N VAL A 85 -8.08 -22.01 7.14
CA VAL A 85 -8.19 -21.74 8.57
C VAL A 85 -6.84 -21.97 9.26
N LEU A 86 -6.58 -21.22 10.32
CA LEU A 86 -5.38 -21.34 11.15
C LEU A 86 -5.46 -22.61 12.01
N PRO A 87 -4.52 -23.53 11.91
CA PRO A 87 -4.44 -24.66 12.82
C PRO A 87 -3.94 -24.25 14.22
N ALA A 88 -4.38 -24.97 15.24
CA ALA A 88 -3.90 -24.81 16.63
C ALA A 88 -3.97 -23.38 17.17
N TYR A 89 -5.06 -22.65 16.86
CA TYR A 89 -5.25 -21.24 17.18
C TYR A 89 -4.91 -20.88 18.64
N ASP A 90 -5.47 -21.62 19.63
CA ASP A 90 -5.27 -21.31 21.06
C ASP A 90 -3.80 -21.47 21.50
N THR A 91 -3.12 -22.51 20.98
CA THR A 91 -1.69 -22.74 21.27
C THR A 91 -0.86 -21.60 20.70
N VAL A 92 -1.15 -21.18 19.48
CA VAL A 92 -0.43 -20.10 18.79
C VAL A 92 -0.69 -18.76 19.47
N MET A 93 -1.92 -18.48 19.90
CA MET A 93 -2.25 -17.31 20.72
C MET A 93 -1.45 -17.26 22.02
N GLY A 94 -1.26 -18.40 22.68
CA GLY A 94 -0.38 -18.50 23.87
C GLY A 94 1.08 -18.12 23.55
N ILE A 95 1.62 -18.59 22.43
CA ILE A 95 2.98 -18.27 21.98
C ILE A 95 3.13 -16.78 21.69
N ILE A 96 2.17 -16.21 20.96
CA ILE A 96 2.21 -14.80 20.55
C ILE A 96 2.07 -13.87 21.76
N SER A 97 1.15 -14.17 22.67
CA SER A 97 0.94 -13.36 23.87
C SER A 97 2.16 -13.32 24.80
N ALA A 98 3.04 -14.32 24.72
CA ALA A 98 4.29 -14.37 25.47
C ALA A 98 5.45 -13.63 24.77
N GLU A 99 5.27 -13.18 23.50
CA GLU A 99 6.35 -12.53 22.75
C GLU A 99 6.52 -11.07 23.18
N ALA A 100 7.74 -10.73 23.57
CA ALA A 100 8.07 -9.36 23.95
C ALA A 100 8.07 -8.44 22.72
N GLY A 101 7.36 -7.32 22.80
CA GLY A 101 7.33 -6.32 21.69
C GLY A 101 6.03 -6.26 20.91
N ILE A 102 5.06 -7.13 21.21
CA ILE A 102 3.71 -7.03 20.69
C ILE A 102 2.90 -6.06 21.55
N ASP A 103 2.20 -5.14 20.92
CA ASP A 103 1.35 -4.13 21.56
C ASP A 103 -0.13 -4.53 21.53
N GLY A 104 -0.57 -5.13 20.43
CA GLY A 104 -1.95 -5.58 20.27
C GLY A 104 -2.08 -6.77 19.33
N ILE A 105 -3.13 -7.55 19.55
CA ILE A 105 -3.46 -8.75 18.78
C ILE A 105 -4.94 -8.72 18.45
N THR A 106 -5.29 -9.05 17.23
CA THR A 106 -6.68 -9.28 16.82
C THR A 106 -6.76 -10.42 15.80
N SER A 107 -7.94 -10.97 15.60
CA SER A 107 -8.18 -12.07 14.67
C SER A 107 -9.21 -11.69 13.63
N GLN A 108 -9.06 -12.24 12.41
CA GLN A 108 -9.92 -11.94 11.28
C GLN A 108 -10.29 -13.21 10.52
N VAL A 109 -11.56 -13.30 10.14
CA VAL A 109 -12.08 -14.26 9.15
C VAL A 109 -12.40 -13.45 7.89
N SER A 110 -11.89 -13.85 6.75
CA SER A 110 -12.13 -13.11 5.51
C SER A 110 -12.95 -13.90 4.52
N GLY A 111 -13.73 -13.18 3.72
CA GLY A 111 -14.57 -13.78 2.70
C GLY A 111 -14.92 -12.80 1.58
N LYS A 112 -15.63 -13.30 0.59
CA LYS A 112 -16.16 -12.53 -0.54
C LYS A 112 -17.64 -12.81 -0.69
N ALA A 113 -18.41 -11.76 -0.95
CA ALA A 113 -19.84 -11.87 -1.23
C ALA A 113 -20.28 -10.76 -2.15
N PHE A 114 -21.49 -10.91 -2.71
CA PHE A 114 -22.22 -9.76 -3.24
C PHE A 114 -23.07 -9.18 -2.14
N MET A 115 -22.99 -7.89 -1.95
CA MET A 115 -23.84 -7.12 -1.05
C MET A 115 -24.93 -6.45 -1.86
N ASP A 116 -26.17 -6.63 -1.45
CA ASP A 116 -27.33 -5.93 -1.98
C ASP A 116 -27.87 -4.96 -0.93
N LEU A 117 -27.98 -3.70 -1.28
CA LEU A 117 -28.56 -2.65 -0.46
C LEU A 117 -29.33 -1.69 -1.36
N LEU A 118 -30.61 -1.46 -1.03
CA LEU A 118 -31.50 -0.59 -1.80
C LEU A 118 -31.65 -1.02 -3.28
N GLY A 119 -31.56 -2.34 -3.54
CA GLY A 119 -31.63 -2.90 -4.90
C GLY A 119 -30.34 -2.75 -5.73
N LEU A 120 -29.26 -2.17 -5.15
CA LEU A 120 -27.96 -2.12 -5.79
C LEU A 120 -27.10 -3.29 -5.30
N ARG A 121 -26.70 -4.16 -6.25
CA ARG A 121 -25.85 -5.31 -5.98
C ARG A 121 -24.41 -5.03 -6.39
N GLU A 122 -23.51 -5.05 -5.42
CA GLU A 122 -22.08 -4.79 -5.64
C GLU A 122 -21.22 -5.86 -4.95
N PRO A 123 -20.01 -6.17 -5.47
CA PRO A 123 -19.08 -7.05 -4.78
C PRO A 123 -18.59 -6.43 -3.48
N ALA A 124 -18.42 -7.25 -2.46
CA ALA A 124 -17.92 -6.86 -1.15
C ALA A 124 -16.84 -7.81 -0.66
N LEU A 125 -15.80 -7.24 -0.07
CA LEU A 125 -14.78 -7.97 0.66
C LEU A 125 -15.18 -7.98 2.13
N LEU A 126 -15.44 -9.17 2.67
CA LEU A 126 -15.92 -9.32 4.03
C LEU A 126 -14.74 -9.52 4.97
N ALA A 127 -14.62 -8.65 5.97
CA ALA A 127 -13.72 -8.80 7.10
C ALA A 127 -14.57 -9.09 8.35
N GLY A 128 -14.68 -10.36 8.71
CA GLY A 128 -15.28 -10.81 9.97
C GLY A 128 -14.27 -10.59 11.08
N ILE A 129 -14.55 -9.64 11.95
CA ILE A 129 -13.62 -9.09 12.92
C ILE A 129 -13.94 -9.53 14.35
N ASP A 130 -12.89 -9.72 15.16
CA ASP A 130 -13.04 -9.73 16.61
C ASP A 130 -13.19 -8.28 17.11
N ALA A 131 -14.43 -7.84 17.26
CA ALA A 131 -14.75 -6.45 17.54
C ALA A 131 -14.19 -5.93 18.87
N ASP A 132 -13.94 -6.80 19.85
CA ASP A 132 -13.39 -6.41 21.15
C ASP A 132 -11.94 -5.93 21.06
N THR A 133 -11.18 -6.48 20.12
CA THR A 133 -9.76 -6.16 19.94
C THR A 133 -9.47 -5.32 18.68
N TYR A 134 -10.30 -5.45 17.64
CA TYR A 134 -10.05 -4.90 16.32
C TYR A 134 -9.94 -3.38 16.29
N PHE A 135 -10.91 -2.68 16.88
CA PHE A 135 -10.96 -1.21 16.82
C PHE A 135 -9.87 -0.55 17.68
N SER A 136 -9.40 -1.23 18.73
CA SER A 136 -8.26 -0.76 19.52
C SER A 136 -6.94 -0.90 18.73
N LEU A 137 -6.84 -1.93 17.89
CA LEU A 137 -5.68 -2.16 17.04
C LEU A 137 -5.61 -1.20 15.85
N PHE A 138 -6.78 -0.79 15.32
CA PHE A 138 -6.91 0.01 14.10
C PHE A 138 -7.51 1.39 14.33
N PRO A 139 -6.73 2.34 14.90
CA PRO A 139 -7.19 3.71 15.18
C PRO A 139 -7.48 4.51 13.90
N GLY A 140 -7.00 4.06 12.73
CA GLY A 140 -7.30 4.67 11.44
C GLY A 140 -8.74 4.47 10.95
N ILE A 141 -9.56 3.71 11.68
CA ILE A 141 -10.99 3.52 11.42
C ILE A 141 -11.79 4.56 12.22
N ILE A 142 -12.41 5.50 11.53
CA ILE A 142 -13.15 6.60 12.13
C ILE A 142 -14.64 6.42 11.86
N LEU A 143 -15.43 6.31 12.92
CA LEU A 143 -16.90 6.22 12.84
C LEU A 143 -17.46 7.58 12.40
N GLU A 144 -18.36 7.57 11.40
CA GLU A 144 -19.11 8.75 10.95
C GLU A 144 -20.57 8.72 11.40
N GLU A 145 -21.24 7.57 11.27
CA GLU A 145 -22.64 7.42 11.63
C GLU A 145 -22.87 6.08 12.32
N GLY A 146 -23.83 6.02 13.23
CA GLY A 146 -24.17 4.80 13.95
C GLY A 146 -23.22 4.50 15.10
N ARG A 147 -22.83 3.23 15.24
CA ARG A 147 -21.92 2.75 16.28
C ARG A 147 -20.95 1.70 15.75
N LEU A 148 -19.87 1.51 16.45
CA LEU A 148 -18.95 0.40 16.19
C LEU A 148 -19.62 -0.93 16.54
N LEU A 149 -19.26 -1.98 15.81
CA LEU A 149 -19.69 -3.33 16.10
C LEU A 149 -19.14 -3.76 17.46
N ALA A 150 -19.96 -4.40 18.28
CA ALA A 150 -19.56 -4.95 19.58
C ALA A 150 -19.20 -6.44 19.46
N GLY A 151 -18.44 -6.95 20.43
CA GLY A 151 -18.10 -8.38 20.50
C GLY A 151 -19.33 -9.26 20.56
N GLY A 152 -19.38 -10.28 19.70
CA GLY A 152 -20.53 -11.20 19.60
C GLY A 152 -21.80 -10.61 19.00
N GLU A 153 -21.79 -9.36 18.57
CA GLU A 153 -22.93 -8.71 17.95
C GLU A 153 -23.06 -9.09 16.47
N TYR A 154 -24.30 -9.35 16.06
CA TYR A 154 -24.67 -9.58 14.68
C TYR A 154 -24.89 -8.24 13.97
N GLY A 155 -24.06 -7.94 12.99
CA GLY A 155 -24.13 -6.65 12.31
C GLY A 155 -23.00 -6.43 11.30
N ALA A 156 -23.14 -5.39 10.50
CA ALA A 156 -22.13 -5.00 9.53
C ALA A 156 -21.95 -3.48 9.48
N MET A 157 -20.76 -3.06 9.10
CA MET A 157 -20.39 -1.67 8.89
C MET A 157 -19.84 -1.49 7.47
N ILE A 158 -20.26 -0.42 6.80
CA ILE A 158 -19.80 -0.06 5.45
C ILE A 158 -18.98 1.24 5.47
N THR A 159 -18.16 1.44 4.45
CA THR A 159 -17.42 2.70 4.33
C THR A 159 -18.32 3.85 3.87
N ALA A 160 -18.02 5.07 4.31
CA ALA A 160 -18.72 6.28 3.90
C ALA A 160 -18.66 6.50 2.38
N GLU A 161 -17.56 6.11 1.74
CA GLU A 161 -17.40 6.18 0.28
C GLU A 161 -18.37 5.22 -0.44
N ARG A 162 -18.53 3.99 0.09
CA ARG A 162 -19.52 3.04 -0.41
C ARG A 162 -20.95 3.56 -0.20
N ALA A 163 -21.24 4.12 0.98
CA ALA A 163 -22.55 4.71 1.28
C ALA A 163 -22.90 5.85 0.30
N ARG A 164 -21.95 6.73 0.02
CA ARG A 164 -22.09 7.81 -0.96
C ARG A 164 -22.31 7.28 -2.38
N ARG A 165 -21.54 6.28 -2.80
CA ARG A 165 -21.69 5.64 -4.13
C ARG A 165 -23.07 5.00 -4.31
N ILE A 166 -23.60 4.37 -3.25
CA ILE A 166 -24.96 3.82 -3.25
C ILE A 166 -25.99 4.95 -3.38
N GLU A 167 -25.84 6.03 -2.62
CA GLU A 167 -26.71 7.20 -2.68
C GLU A 167 -26.72 7.83 -4.08
N GLU A 168 -25.55 8.00 -4.71
CA GLU A 168 -25.44 8.52 -6.09
C GLU A 168 -26.13 7.63 -7.12
N LYS A 169 -26.10 6.31 -6.96
CA LYS A 169 -26.70 5.36 -7.92
C LYS A 169 -28.19 5.11 -7.70
N THR A 170 -28.64 5.09 -6.43
CA THR A 170 -30.03 4.73 -6.05
C THR A 170 -30.89 5.95 -5.76
N GLY A 171 -30.29 7.12 -5.52
CA GLY A 171 -30.97 8.32 -5.05
C GLY A 171 -31.40 8.25 -3.58
N GLN A 172 -31.03 7.21 -2.84
CA GLN A 172 -31.37 7.00 -1.44
C GLN A 172 -30.11 6.77 -0.61
N ARG A 173 -30.02 7.48 0.52
CA ARG A 173 -28.90 7.31 1.44
C ARG A 173 -29.10 6.07 2.31
N PRO A 174 -28.09 5.19 2.45
CA PRO A 174 -28.11 4.12 3.42
C PRO A 174 -28.28 4.65 4.85
N LEU A 175 -29.20 4.10 5.61
CA LEU A 175 -29.43 4.47 7.01
C LEU A 175 -29.04 3.32 7.94
N VAL A 176 -28.48 3.67 9.10
CA VAL A 176 -28.19 2.69 10.16
C VAL A 176 -29.46 1.95 10.55
N GLY A 177 -29.37 0.62 10.70
CA GLY A 177 -30.50 -0.28 10.94
C GLY A 177 -31.11 -0.89 9.68
N MET A 178 -30.77 -0.42 8.47
CA MET A 178 -31.24 -1.06 7.24
C MET A 178 -30.64 -2.46 7.07
N PRO A 179 -31.40 -3.42 6.50
CA PRO A 179 -30.89 -4.74 6.21
C PRO A 179 -29.96 -4.72 4.99
N LEU A 180 -28.79 -5.33 5.15
CA LEU A 180 -27.83 -5.63 4.10
C LEU A 180 -27.98 -7.11 3.73
N LEU A 181 -28.19 -7.40 2.46
CA LEU A 181 -28.29 -8.77 1.99
C LEU A 181 -26.96 -9.21 1.38
N PHE A 182 -26.33 -10.22 1.98
CA PHE A 182 -25.08 -10.79 1.47
C PHE A 182 -25.37 -12.13 0.79
N THR A 183 -24.86 -12.28 -0.45
CA THR A 183 -24.97 -13.52 -1.22
C THR A 183 -23.57 -14.00 -1.56
N SER A 184 -23.23 -15.22 -1.19
CA SER A 184 -21.99 -15.90 -1.55
C SER A 184 -22.31 -17.19 -2.30
N GLY A 185 -21.57 -17.48 -3.37
CA GLY A 185 -21.63 -18.75 -4.10
C GLY A 185 -20.52 -19.68 -3.65
N GLY A 186 -20.80 -20.97 -3.52
CA GLY A 186 -19.82 -22.00 -3.21
C GLY A 186 -20.18 -23.31 -3.91
N ALA A 187 -19.33 -24.34 -3.76
CA ALA A 187 -19.56 -25.66 -4.37
C ALA A 187 -20.91 -26.30 -3.95
N ALA A 188 -21.46 -25.90 -2.79
CA ALA A 188 -22.74 -26.39 -2.26
C ALA A 188 -23.94 -25.48 -2.62
N GLY A 189 -23.78 -24.52 -3.54
CA GLY A 189 -24.83 -23.59 -3.94
C GLY A 189 -24.66 -22.16 -3.40
N PHE A 190 -25.73 -21.37 -3.46
CA PHE A 190 -25.73 -20.00 -2.98
C PHE A 190 -26.19 -19.94 -1.52
N LYS A 191 -25.48 -19.14 -0.73
CA LYS A 191 -25.88 -18.80 0.64
C LYS A 191 -26.23 -17.33 0.73
N ILE A 192 -27.31 -17.04 1.43
CA ILE A 192 -27.82 -15.68 1.60
C ILE A 192 -27.94 -15.39 3.10
N ARG A 193 -27.46 -14.21 3.50
CA ARG A 193 -27.59 -13.71 4.88
C ARG A 193 -28.00 -12.26 4.85
N GLU A 194 -28.98 -11.94 5.70
CA GLU A 194 -29.43 -10.59 5.96
C GLU A 194 -28.79 -10.12 7.27
N VAL A 195 -28.14 -8.95 7.26
CA VAL A 195 -27.38 -8.41 8.39
C VAL A 195 -27.72 -6.94 8.54
N PRO A 196 -28.03 -6.41 9.74
CA PRO A 196 -28.31 -5.00 9.93
C PRO A 196 -27.06 -4.13 9.78
N LEU A 197 -27.21 -2.98 9.13
CA LEU A 197 -26.18 -1.95 9.07
C LEU A 197 -26.05 -1.29 10.44
N THR A 198 -24.93 -1.49 11.15
CA THR A 198 -24.69 -0.95 12.49
C THR A 198 -24.00 0.40 12.47
N GLY A 199 -23.17 0.66 11.44
CA GLY A 199 -22.46 1.91 11.35
C GLY A 199 -21.86 2.18 9.97
N ILE A 200 -21.58 3.45 9.74
CA ILE A 200 -20.84 3.94 8.56
C ILE A 200 -19.54 4.53 9.07
N PHE A 201 -18.43 4.08 8.51
CA PHE A 201 -17.10 4.49 8.92
C PHE A 201 -16.25 4.97 7.73
N ARG A 202 -15.18 5.66 8.01
CA ARG A 202 -14.16 5.97 7.01
C ARG A 202 -12.77 5.59 7.50
N TYR A 203 -11.89 5.29 6.57
CA TYR A 203 -10.48 5.21 6.87
C TYR A 203 -9.84 6.61 6.85
N GLU A 204 -8.88 6.86 7.73
CA GLU A 204 -8.18 8.15 7.79
C GLU A 204 -7.45 8.45 6.46
N ASN A 205 -6.82 7.44 5.87
CA ASN A 205 -6.15 7.53 4.57
C ASN A 205 -6.61 6.35 3.68
N PRO A 206 -7.79 6.44 3.06
CA PRO A 206 -8.33 5.34 2.28
C PRO A 206 -7.51 5.11 1.02
N GLY A 207 -7.10 3.85 0.79
CA GLY A 207 -6.76 3.37 -0.54
C GLY A 207 -8.01 2.90 -1.27
N GLN A 208 -8.01 2.90 -2.59
CA GLN A 208 -9.17 2.49 -3.41
C GLN A 208 -9.73 1.12 -2.99
N PHE A 209 -8.86 0.18 -2.70
CA PHE A 209 -9.22 -1.17 -2.26
C PHE A 209 -9.94 -1.20 -0.90
N MET A 210 -9.56 -0.31 0.03
CA MET A 210 -10.14 -0.30 1.38
C MET A 210 -11.62 0.10 1.39
N ASN A 211 -12.07 0.86 0.39
CA ASN A 211 -13.46 1.27 0.26
C ASN A 211 -14.40 0.11 -0.09
N GLU A 212 -13.85 -1.03 -0.55
CA GLU A 212 -14.62 -2.24 -0.86
C GLU A 212 -14.77 -3.20 0.33
N ILE A 213 -14.14 -2.89 1.48
CA ILE A 213 -14.19 -3.73 2.67
C ILE A 213 -15.45 -3.42 3.47
N VAL A 214 -16.12 -4.48 3.90
CA VAL A 214 -17.22 -4.46 4.85
C VAL A 214 -16.74 -5.13 6.12
N LEU A 215 -16.79 -4.41 7.25
CA LEU A 215 -16.53 -4.97 8.56
C LEU A 215 -17.82 -5.62 9.06
N ILE A 216 -17.76 -6.89 9.44
CA ILE A 216 -18.93 -7.70 9.74
C ILE A 216 -18.63 -8.66 10.88
N ASP A 217 -19.66 -9.21 11.50
CA ASP A 217 -19.49 -10.26 12.49
C ASP A 217 -18.85 -11.53 11.86
N PRO A 218 -17.96 -12.22 12.60
CA PRO A 218 -17.23 -13.36 12.05
C PRO A 218 -18.10 -14.57 11.73
N GLN A 219 -19.24 -14.74 12.41
CA GLN A 219 -20.14 -15.87 12.18
C GLN A 219 -20.83 -15.77 10.82
N THR A 220 -21.27 -14.58 10.43
CA THR A 220 -21.84 -14.35 9.11
C THR A 220 -20.84 -14.73 8.00
N VAL A 221 -19.56 -14.36 8.13
CA VAL A 221 -18.55 -14.73 7.15
C VAL A 221 -18.32 -16.23 7.10
N ARG A 222 -18.25 -16.91 8.27
CA ARG A 222 -18.10 -18.37 8.34
C ARG A 222 -19.24 -19.10 7.63
N VAL A 223 -20.47 -18.68 7.89
CA VAL A 223 -21.65 -19.27 7.25
C VAL A 223 -21.64 -19.03 5.73
N LEU A 224 -21.41 -17.81 5.28
CA LEU A 224 -21.41 -17.45 3.86
C LEU A 224 -20.33 -18.23 3.07
N ASN A 225 -19.14 -18.42 3.67
CA ASN A 225 -18.01 -19.08 2.99
C ASN A 225 -17.90 -20.57 3.33
N SER A 226 -18.90 -21.19 3.95
CA SER A 226 -18.92 -22.62 4.28
C SER A 226 -17.72 -23.08 5.14
N ILE A 227 -17.22 -22.19 6.02
CA ILE A 227 -16.13 -22.52 6.92
C ILE A 227 -16.71 -23.41 8.02
N GLN A 228 -16.23 -24.65 8.13
CA GLN A 228 -16.64 -25.55 9.21
C GLN A 228 -16.01 -25.06 10.51
N VAL A 229 -16.85 -24.84 11.52
CA VAL A 229 -16.37 -24.58 12.88
C VAL A 229 -15.94 -25.94 13.47
N ALA A 230 -14.65 -26.11 13.73
CA ALA A 230 -14.14 -27.31 14.38
C ALA A 230 -14.75 -27.40 15.79
N GLY A 231 -15.70 -28.28 15.98
CA GLY A 231 -16.38 -28.51 17.28
C GLY A 231 -17.88 -28.76 17.22
N THR A 232 -18.59 -28.42 16.17
CA THR A 232 -19.92 -28.98 15.91
C THR A 232 -19.74 -30.35 15.27
N VAL A 233 -19.47 -31.33 16.09
CA VAL A 233 -19.87 -32.71 15.79
C VAL A 233 -21.38 -32.61 15.64
N VAL A 234 -21.87 -32.55 14.40
CA VAL A 234 -23.26 -32.93 14.13
C VAL A 234 -23.35 -34.35 14.66
N ALA A 235 -24.11 -34.49 15.73
CA ALA A 235 -24.35 -35.80 16.30
C ALA A 235 -24.77 -36.72 15.16
N GLU A 236 -23.99 -37.76 14.96
CA GLU A 236 -24.14 -38.80 13.93
C GLU A 236 -25.37 -39.66 14.17
N ASP A 237 -26.33 -39.15 14.97
CA ASP A 237 -27.51 -39.82 15.47
C ASP A 237 -28.87 -39.19 15.02
N ALA A 238 -28.88 -38.37 14.00
CA ALA A 238 -30.08 -38.18 13.22
C ALA A 238 -29.98 -39.15 12.04
N GLY A 239 -30.47 -40.38 12.22
CA GLY A 239 -30.51 -41.44 11.21
C GLY A 239 -31.33 -41.06 9.98
N LEU A 240 -30.84 -40.09 9.23
CA LEU A 240 -31.23 -39.87 7.85
C LEU A 240 -30.24 -40.65 6.99
N GLU A 241 -30.55 -41.91 6.79
CA GLU A 241 -30.02 -42.77 5.73
C GLU A 241 -30.46 -42.19 4.37
N LEU A 242 -29.85 -41.06 3.98
CA LEU A 242 -30.11 -40.38 2.69
C LEU A 242 -29.84 -41.29 1.47
N LEU A 243 -29.19 -42.42 1.66
CA LEU A 243 -28.95 -43.44 0.64
C LEU A 243 -30.06 -44.44 0.46
N SER A 244 -31.10 -44.45 1.31
CA SER A 244 -32.27 -45.34 1.22
C SER A 244 -33.56 -44.65 0.76
N ILE A 245 -33.54 -43.34 0.54
CA ILE A 245 -34.69 -42.60 0.02
C ILE A 245 -34.70 -42.77 -1.50
N ASP A 246 -35.74 -43.45 -2.00
CA ASP A 246 -35.96 -43.64 -3.43
C ASP A 246 -36.12 -42.26 -4.10
N THR A 247 -35.34 -41.99 -5.14
CA THR A 247 -35.36 -40.72 -5.87
C THR A 247 -36.75 -40.37 -6.42
N ASP A 248 -37.58 -41.36 -6.64
CA ASP A 248 -38.97 -41.14 -7.10
C ASP A 248 -39.88 -40.59 -6.03
N ASP A 249 -39.61 -40.83 -4.73
CA ASP A 249 -40.39 -40.25 -3.61
C ASP A 249 -40.04 -38.78 -3.36
N ILE A 250 -38.83 -38.34 -3.66
CA ILE A 250 -38.41 -36.93 -3.49
C ILE A 250 -38.96 -36.02 -4.61
N PHE A 251 -39.05 -36.54 -5.84
CA PHE A 251 -39.46 -35.77 -6.99
C PHE A 251 -40.90 -36.04 -7.48
N GLY A 252 -41.56 -37.09 -6.97
CA GLY A 252 -42.88 -37.54 -7.47
C GLY A 252 -44.04 -36.65 -7.04
N GLU A 253 -44.09 -36.20 -5.80
CA GLU A 253 -45.23 -35.38 -5.32
C GLU A 253 -45.00 -33.88 -5.41
N ALA A 254 -43.76 -33.38 -5.31
CA ALA A 254 -43.45 -31.94 -5.40
C ALA A 254 -43.52 -31.42 -6.85
N PHE A 255 -43.24 -32.28 -7.85
CA PHE A 255 -43.23 -31.87 -9.26
C PHE A 255 -44.66 -31.90 -9.90
N VAL A 256 -45.58 -32.72 -9.36
CA VAL A 256 -46.96 -32.74 -9.86
C VAL A 256 -47.80 -31.58 -9.33
N ALA A 257 -47.44 -31.01 -8.15
CA ALA A 257 -48.09 -29.81 -7.62
C ALA A 257 -47.60 -28.49 -8.23
N ALA A 258 -46.44 -28.48 -8.92
CA ALA A 258 -45.85 -27.28 -9.54
C ALA A 258 -46.29 -27.04 -11.00
N GLY A 259 -47.13 -27.93 -11.56
CA GLY A 259 -47.51 -27.88 -12.98
C GLY A 259 -48.70 -26.99 -13.33
N GLU A 260 -49.35 -26.33 -12.40
CA GLU A 260 -50.57 -25.57 -12.64
C GLU A 260 -50.63 -24.11 -12.08
N THR A 261 -49.51 -23.52 -11.67
CA THR A 261 -49.51 -22.11 -11.30
C THR A 261 -48.28 -21.39 -11.89
N GLU A 262 -48.53 -20.44 -12.78
CA GLU A 262 -47.58 -19.55 -13.47
C GLU A 262 -46.88 -18.54 -12.51
N ASP A 263 -46.74 -18.81 -11.21
CA ASP A 263 -46.05 -17.94 -10.26
C ASP A 263 -45.33 -18.76 -9.17
N ALA A 264 -44.39 -19.63 -9.56
CA ALA A 264 -43.47 -20.27 -8.63
C ALA A 264 -42.32 -19.34 -8.26
N GLY A 265 -42.63 -18.14 -7.80
CA GLY A 265 -41.73 -17.34 -6.99
C GLY A 265 -41.63 -17.95 -5.60
N PHE A 266 -40.44 -18.18 -5.09
CA PHE A 266 -40.18 -18.52 -3.70
C PHE A 266 -41.05 -17.64 -2.80
N SER A 267 -42.02 -18.25 -2.07
CA SER A 267 -42.93 -17.46 -1.25
C SER A 267 -42.12 -16.76 -0.14
N ALA A 268 -42.46 -15.52 0.14
CA ALA A 268 -41.85 -14.75 1.21
C ALA A 268 -41.93 -15.47 2.57
N GLU A 269 -42.96 -16.29 2.74
CA GLU A 269 -43.16 -17.13 3.94
C GLU A 269 -42.17 -18.29 4.04
N PHE A 270 -41.81 -18.95 2.92
CA PHE A 270 -40.78 -19.98 2.90
C PHE A 270 -39.42 -19.37 3.21
N LEU A 271 -39.14 -18.21 2.64
CA LEU A 271 -37.87 -17.47 2.89
C LEU A 271 -37.79 -17.05 4.38
N GLN A 272 -38.89 -16.56 4.97
CA GLN A 272 -38.93 -16.19 6.37
C GLN A 272 -38.85 -17.41 7.32
N ALA A 273 -39.44 -18.53 6.98
CA ALA A 273 -39.33 -19.77 7.75
C ALA A 273 -37.89 -20.30 7.72
N TYR A 274 -37.27 -20.34 6.55
CA TYR A 274 -35.86 -20.74 6.36
C TYR A 274 -34.90 -19.82 7.09
N LEU A 275 -35.13 -18.51 7.06
CA LEU A 275 -34.31 -17.51 7.78
C LEU A 275 -34.47 -17.60 9.30
N ARG A 276 -35.68 -17.93 9.79
CA ARG A 276 -35.93 -18.18 11.22
C ARG A 276 -35.23 -19.45 11.72
N GLU A 277 -35.28 -20.52 10.97
CA GLU A 277 -34.66 -21.80 11.34
C GLU A 277 -33.15 -21.74 11.29
N SER A 278 -32.58 -20.96 10.35
CA SER A 278 -31.15 -20.67 10.24
C SER A 278 -30.65 -19.68 11.31
N GLY A 279 -31.52 -18.90 11.94
CA GLY A 279 -31.17 -17.83 12.89
C GLY A 279 -31.13 -18.26 14.38
N THR A 280 -31.58 -19.46 14.73
CA THR A 280 -31.69 -19.90 16.14
C THR A 280 -30.44 -20.55 16.72
N GLY A 281 -29.29 -20.54 16.00
CA GLY A 281 -28.00 -21.05 16.49
C GLY A 281 -27.04 -20.00 17.08
N ALA A 282 -27.50 -18.80 17.44
CA ALA A 282 -26.67 -17.70 17.87
C ALA A 282 -26.37 -17.62 19.38
N GLY A 283 -26.30 -18.73 20.07
CA GLY A 283 -25.92 -18.78 21.48
C GLY A 283 -24.74 -19.72 21.68
N ASP A 284 -23.64 -19.22 22.20
CA ASP A 284 -22.48 -19.94 22.76
C ASP A 284 -21.28 -20.34 21.87
N ALA A 285 -21.13 -19.88 20.64
CA ALA A 285 -19.89 -20.15 19.87
C ALA A 285 -18.88 -18.95 19.81
N ALA A 286 -18.93 -18.06 20.80
CA ALA A 286 -18.17 -16.80 20.72
C ALA A 286 -16.66 -16.90 21.04
N ALA A 287 -16.14 -18.02 21.56
CA ALA A 287 -14.78 -18.08 22.08
C ALA A 287 -13.79 -19.01 21.35
N GLY A 288 -14.21 -19.79 20.35
CA GLY A 288 -13.36 -20.83 19.76
C GLY A 288 -13.54 -21.03 18.26
N GLY A 289 -13.94 -20.00 17.53
CA GLY A 289 -14.19 -20.13 16.09
C GLY A 289 -12.91 -20.16 15.25
N ASP A 290 -12.98 -20.84 14.10
CA ASP A 290 -11.89 -20.91 13.12
C ASP A 290 -11.59 -19.54 12.53
N TRP A 291 -10.35 -19.08 12.66
CA TRP A 291 -9.82 -17.83 12.17
C TRP A 291 -8.91 -18.05 10.96
N HIS A 292 -8.87 -17.11 10.04
CA HIS A 292 -7.98 -17.15 8.89
C HIS A 292 -6.65 -16.45 9.15
N PHE A 293 -6.69 -15.38 9.94
CA PHE A 293 -5.53 -14.51 10.20
C PHE A 293 -5.50 -14.09 11.67
N ILE A 294 -4.27 -13.97 12.20
CA ILE A 294 -3.99 -13.22 13.42
C ILE A 294 -3.17 -12.01 13.02
N ILE A 295 -3.60 -10.84 13.42
CA ILE A 295 -3.00 -9.56 13.07
C ILE A 295 -2.35 -8.97 14.31
N LEU A 296 -1.10 -8.56 14.18
CA LEU A 296 -0.28 -8.06 15.28
C LEU A 296 0.14 -6.61 15.05
N ARG A 297 0.06 -5.84 16.11
CA ARG A 297 0.69 -4.53 16.19
C ARG A 297 1.92 -4.61 17.09
N LEU A 298 3.02 -4.02 16.62
CA LEU A 298 4.27 -4.00 17.37
C LEU A 298 4.42 -2.69 18.15
N ARG A 299 5.12 -2.76 19.28
CA ARG A 299 5.53 -1.56 20.02
C ARG A 299 6.49 -0.72 19.20
N ASP A 300 6.46 0.59 19.46
CA ASP A 300 7.39 1.52 18.83
C ASP A 300 8.86 1.11 19.06
N GLY A 301 9.61 1.11 17.95
CA GLY A 301 11.04 0.73 17.97
C GLY A 301 11.34 -0.75 17.74
N VAL A 302 10.35 -1.63 17.71
CA VAL A 302 10.53 -3.04 17.36
C VAL A 302 10.59 -3.21 15.85
N SER A 303 11.63 -3.89 15.35
CA SER A 303 11.75 -4.17 13.91
C SER A 303 10.78 -5.27 13.50
N PRO A 304 9.86 -5.04 12.53
CA PRO A 304 8.98 -6.10 12.04
C PRO A 304 9.74 -7.31 11.49
N ALA A 305 10.90 -7.09 10.86
CA ALA A 305 11.69 -8.17 10.28
C ALA A 305 12.26 -9.12 11.36
N SER A 306 12.74 -8.58 12.49
CA SER A 306 13.23 -9.40 13.59
C SER A 306 12.11 -10.15 14.30
N CYS A 307 10.94 -9.51 14.47
CA CYS A 307 9.76 -10.14 15.05
C CYS A 307 9.27 -11.29 14.16
N ILE A 308 9.15 -11.08 12.85
CA ILE A 308 8.77 -12.13 11.88
C ILE A 308 9.74 -13.32 11.93
N ALA A 309 11.06 -13.07 12.00
CA ALA A 309 12.05 -14.14 12.08
C ALA A 309 11.92 -14.95 13.38
N SER A 310 11.74 -14.28 14.54
CA SER A 310 11.49 -14.93 15.83
C SER A 310 10.21 -15.76 15.81
N LEU A 311 9.11 -15.16 15.36
CA LEU A 311 7.81 -15.83 15.31
C LEU A 311 7.84 -17.04 14.38
N ASN A 312 8.40 -16.91 13.16
CA ASN A 312 8.46 -18.02 12.20
C ASN A 312 9.19 -19.25 12.77
N THR A 313 10.23 -19.05 13.59
CA THR A 313 10.90 -20.18 14.25
C THR A 313 9.98 -20.91 15.24
N LYS A 314 9.08 -20.19 15.91
CA LYS A 314 8.19 -20.74 16.93
C LYS A 314 6.90 -21.33 16.36
N ILE A 315 6.36 -20.73 15.26
CA ILE A 315 5.06 -21.12 14.69
C ILE A 315 5.17 -22.08 13.50
N ALA A 316 6.35 -22.25 12.91
CA ALA A 316 6.57 -23.18 11.79
C ALA A 316 6.12 -24.63 12.10
N PRO A 317 6.33 -25.19 13.32
CA PRO A 317 5.85 -26.52 13.66
C PRO A 317 4.33 -26.69 13.56
N TYR A 318 3.58 -25.61 13.65
CA TYR A 318 2.11 -25.56 13.56
C TYR A 318 1.64 -25.30 12.10
N GLY A 319 2.54 -25.27 11.11
CA GLY A 319 2.19 -24.99 9.73
C GLY A 319 1.74 -23.55 9.47
N LEU A 320 2.23 -22.59 10.25
CA LEU A 320 1.95 -21.17 10.14
C LEU A 320 3.16 -20.38 9.69
N ALA A 321 2.90 -19.23 9.08
CA ALA A 321 3.90 -18.26 8.67
C ALA A 321 3.49 -16.83 9.07
N ALA A 322 4.43 -16.10 9.64
CA ALA A 322 4.32 -14.68 9.87
C ALA A 322 4.82 -13.92 8.65
N VAL A 323 4.03 -12.99 8.15
CA VAL A 323 4.32 -12.18 6.96
C VAL A 323 4.21 -10.69 7.28
N ASN A 324 4.86 -9.86 6.46
CA ASN A 324 4.79 -8.41 6.62
C ASN A 324 3.51 -7.84 5.99
N TRP A 325 3.21 -6.58 6.30
CA TRP A 325 2.05 -5.86 5.80
C TRP A 325 1.94 -5.85 4.26
N ARG A 326 3.07 -5.84 3.52
CA ARG A 326 3.07 -5.81 2.05
C ARG A 326 2.50 -7.10 1.46
N ILE A 327 2.87 -8.23 2.02
CA ILE A 327 2.34 -9.55 1.61
C ILE A 327 0.88 -9.65 1.99
N ALA A 328 0.54 -9.26 3.23
CA ALA A 328 -0.82 -9.30 3.76
C ALA A 328 -1.80 -8.40 2.99
N SER A 329 -1.33 -7.25 2.48
CA SER A 329 -2.14 -6.33 1.67
C SER A 329 -2.36 -6.79 0.22
N GLY A 330 -1.58 -7.75 -0.25
CA GLY A 330 -1.74 -8.36 -1.56
C GLY A 330 -1.49 -7.45 -2.77
N THR A 331 -2.24 -7.70 -3.83
CA THR A 331 -2.10 -7.02 -5.13
C THR A 331 -2.20 -5.49 -5.04
N SER A 332 -2.98 -4.97 -4.10
CA SER A 332 -3.17 -3.52 -3.92
C SER A 332 -1.88 -2.82 -3.51
N ALA A 333 -1.12 -3.41 -2.58
CA ALA A 333 0.19 -2.88 -2.19
C ALA A 333 1.19 -3.03 -3.34
N ILE A 334 1.17 -4.15 -4.06
CA ILE A 334 2.05 -4.40 -5.21
C ILE A 334 1.81 -3.37 -6.31
N LEU A 335 0.54 -3.11 -6.67
CA LEU A 335 0.20 -2.10 -7.68
C LEU A 335 0.71 -0.72 -7.29
N THR A 336 0.52 -0.33 -6.05
CA THR A 336 1.01 0.96 -5.54
C THR A 336 2.53 1.05 -5.60
N LEU A 337 3.24 -0.02 -5.23
CA LEU A 337 4.71 -0.09 -5.32
C LEU A 337 5.20 -0.04 -6.77
N LEU A 338 4.51 -0.70 -7.71
CA LEU A 338 4.83 -0.63 -9.13
C LEU A 338 4.68 0.80 -9.68
N LEU A 339 3.59 1.48 -9.31
CA LEU A 339 3.38 2.87 -9.69
C LEU A 339 4.46 3.79 -9.11
N GLN A 340 4.85 3.60 -7.85
CA GLN A 340 5.97 4.32 -7.25
C GLN A 340 7.30 4.04 -7.97
N ALA A 341 7.57 2.79 -8.33
CA ALA A 341 8.75 2.41 -9.09
C ALA A 341 8.78 3.09 -10.47
N LEU A 342 7.63 3.21 -11.13
CA LEU A 342 7.49 3.92 -12.40
C LEU A 342 7.79 5.42 -12.24
N PHE A 343 7.26 6.06 -11.21
CA PHE A 343 7.58 7.46 -10.90
C PHE A 343 9.05 7.67 -10.58
N ASN A 344 9.66 6.80 -9.77
CA ASN A 344 11.09 6.84 -9.46
C ASN A 344 11.95 6.68 -10.72
N SER A 345 11.54 5.78 -11.63
CA SER A 345 12.23 5.59 -12.93
C SER A 345 12.14 6.85 -13.79
N GLY A 346 11.01 7.55 -13.77
CA GLY A 346 10.85 8.83 -14.45
C GLY A 346 11.79 9.91 -13.90
N ILE A 347 11.89 10.04 -12.58
CA ILE A 347 12.81 10.98 -11.93
C ILE A 347 14.27 10.64 -12.28
N PHE A 348 14.61 9.35 -12.26
CA PHE A 348 15.95 8.88 -12.65
C PHE A 348 16.27 9.24 -14.11
N LEU A 349 15.34 9.00 -15.04
CA LEU A 349 15.51 9.34 -16.46
C LEU A 349 15.76 10.84 -16.66
N VAL A 350 14.95 11.69 -16.02
CA VAL A 350 15.13 13.15 -16.06
C VAL A 350 16.50 13.54 -15.50
N SER A 351 16.94 12.89 -14.43
CA SER A 351 18.29 13.13 -13.86
C SER A 351 19.40 12.77 -14.84
N VAL A 352 19.28 11.65 -15.56
CA VAL A 352 20.26 11.22 -16.58
C VAL A 352 20.32 12.24 -17.73
N VAL A 353 19.19 12.69 -18.26
CA VAL A 353 19.13 13.73 -19.29
C VAL A 353 19.78 15.04 -18.80
N GLY A 354 19.50 15.40 -17.54
CA GLY A 354 20.12 16.57 -16.92
C GLY A 354 21.64 16.48 -16.81
N VAL A 355 22.17 15.31 -16.43
CA VAL A 355 23.63 15.06 -16.38
C VAL A 355 24.26 15.21 -17.77
N ILE A 356 23.65 14.67 -18.82
CA ILE A 356 24.12 14.82 -20.21
C ILE A 356 24.17 16.29 -20.59
N ALA A 357 23.15 17.07 -20.23
CA ALA A 357 23.13 18.51 -20.49
C ALA A 357 24.27 19.23 -19.74
N VAL A 358 24.54 18.88 -18.48
CA VAL A 358 25.65 19.42 -17.69
C VAL A 358 27.01 19.09 -18.35
N ILE A 359 27.23 17.84 -18.80
CA ILE A 359 28.43 17.41 -19.50
C ILE A 359 28.67 18.28 -20.73
N ASN A 360 27.65 18.49 -21.56
CA ASN A 360 27.77 19.30 -22.79
C ASN A 360 28.18 20.76 -22.50
N ILE A 361 27.57 21.36 -21.47
CA ILE A 361 27.91 22.75 -21.10
C ILE A 361 29.30 22.84 -20.49
N LEU A 362 29.69 21.86 -19.65
CA LEU A 362 31.04 21.79 -19.11
C LEU A 362 32.09 21.65 -20.22
N LEU A 363 31.83 20.85 -21.26
CA LEU A 363 32.71 20.74 -22.42
C LEU A 363 32.90 22.09 -23.12
N ILE A 364 31.79 22.79 -23.40
CA ILE A 364 31.86 24.12 -24.03
C ILE A 364 32.64 25.09 -23.13
N SER A 365 32.40 25.07 -21.82
CA SER A 365 33.14 25.93 -20.87
C SER A 365 34.61 25.64 -20.84
N VAL A 366 35.03 24.36 -20.85
CA VAL A 366 36.44 23.94 -20.92
C VAL A 366 37.08 24.38 -22.22
N PHE A 367 36.42 24.17 -23.39
CA PHE A 367 36.95 24.59 -24.68
C PHE A 367 37.13 26.11 -24.79
N ARG A 368 36.26 26.91 -24.19
CA ARG A 368 36.44 28.37 -24.12
C ARG A 368 37.66 28.79 -23.31
N ARG A 369 38.12 27.94 -22.38
CA ARG A 369 39.25 28.19 -21.47
C ARG A 369 40.54 27.46 -21.88
N VAL A 370 40.55 26.84 -23.08
CA VAL A 370 41.69 26.06 -23.59
C VAL A 370 42.99 26.86 -23.56
N ARG A 371 42.95 28.15 -23.93
CA ARG A 371 44.13 29.04 -23.90
C ARG A 371 44.66 29.24 -22.48
N GLU A 372 43.80 29.42 -21.48
CA GLU A 372 44.20 29.56 -20.07
C GLU A 372 44.83 28.27 -19.55
N ILE A 373 44.23 27.12 -19.88
CA ILE A 373 44.74 25.80 -19.52
C ILE A 373 46.09 25.54 -20.21
N GLY A 374 46.20 25.90 -21.51
CA GLY A 374 47.45 25.79 -22.29
C GLY A 374 48.58 26.63 -21.74
N THR A 375 48.33 27.90 -21.35
CA THR A 375 49.32 28.76 -20.73
C THR A 375 49.78 28.24 -19.36
N LEU A 376 48.90 27.72 -18.52
CA LEU A 376 49.27 27.07 -17.25
C LEU A 376 50.20 25.88 -17.47
N ARG A 377 49.93 25.05 -18.46
CA ARG A 377 50.77 23.89 -18.81
C ARG A 377 52.12 24.33 -19.44
N ALA A 378 52.13 25.36 -20.28
CA ALA A 378 53.34 25.90 -20.86
C ALA A 378 54.33 26.48 -19.82
N ILE A 379 53.82 27.00 -18.68
CA ILE A 379 54.60 27.47 -17.53
C ILE A 379 55.06 26.29 -16.63
N GLY A 380 54.67 25.05 -16.94
CA GLY A 380 55.12 23.85 -16.22
C GLY A 380 54.10 23.26 -15.21
N ALA A 381 52.84 23.66 -15.23
CA ALA A 381 51.82 23.05 -14.37
C ALA A 381 51.60 21.57 -14.77
N PRO A 382 51.72 20.61 -13.83
CA PRO A 382 51.47 19.20 -14.13
C PRO A 382 50.01 18.94 -14.42
N ASP A 383 49.69 17.89 -15.20
CA ASP A 383 48.32 17.52 -15.57
C ASP A 383 47.41 17.29 -14.33
N GLY A 384 47.97 16.74 -13.25
CA GLY A 384 47.25 16.56 -11.98
C GLY A 384 46.79 17.87 -11.34
N TYR A 385 47.56 18.96 -11.52
CA TYR A 385 47.18 20.27 -11.03
C TYR A 385 45.97 20.83 -11.79
N VAL A 386 45.96 20.70 -13.12
CA VAL A 386 44.85 21.15 -13.98
C VAL A 386 43.58 20.36 -13.65
N ARG A 387 43.69 19.01 -13.49
CA ARG A 387 42.58 18.14 -13.08
C ARG A 387 42.02 18.59 -11.75
N SER A 388 42.86 18.71 -10.71
CA SER A 388 42.41 19.12 -9.37
C SER A 388 41.73 20.50 -9.37
N LEU A 389 42.21 21.44 -10.17
CA LEU A 389 41.62 22.77 -10.26
C LEU A 389 40.19 22.71 -10.80
N ILE A 390 39.97 21.97 -11.91
CA ILE A 390 38.63 21.85 -12.54
C ILE A 390 37.68 21.07 -11.65
N TYR A 391 38.13 19.96 -11.01
CA TYR A 391 37.30 19.22 -10.06
C TYR A 391 36.92 20.07 -8.85
N CYS A 392 37.86 20.86 -8.29
CA CYS A 392 37.61 21.76 -7.18
C CYS A 392 36.58 22.84 -7.54
N GLU A 393 36.69 23.43 -8.72
CA GLU A 393 35.75 24.43 -9.24
C GLU A 393 34.35 23.87 -9.36
N ASN A 394 34.21 22.70 -10.01
CA ASN A 394 32.92 22.06 -10.21
C ASN A 394 32.31 21.48 -8.91
N PHE A 395 33.15 21.03 -7.96
CA PHE A 395 32.69 20.63 -6.64
C PHE A 395 31.98 21.79 -5.91
N PHE A 396 32.62 22.97 -5.85
CA PHE A 396 31.99 24.12 -5.19
C PHE A 396 30.77 24.62 -5.94
N LEU A 397 30.81 24.59 -7.27
CA LEU A 397 29.67 24.96 -8.09
C LEU A 397 28.48 24.01 -7.83
N ALA A 398 28.72 22.69 -7.84
CA ALA A 398 27.68 21.67 -7.59
C ALA A 398 27.15 21.75 -6.16
N LEU A 399 28.02 22.02 -5.18
CA LEU A 399 27.60 22.18 -3.79
C LEU A 399 26.67 23.39 -3.61
N VAL A 400 27.06 24.55 -4.11
CA VAL A 400 26.24 25.77 -4.02
C VAL A 400 24.95 25.63 -4.81
N ALA A 401 25.01 25.07 -6.01
CA ALA A 401 23.84 24.83 -6.85
C ALA A 401 22.91 23.79 -6.25
N GLY A 402 23.45 22.71 -5.68
CA GLY A 402 22.70 21.68 -4.98
C GLY A 402 21.96 22.24 -3.76
N CYS A 403 22.65 23.02 -2.92
CA CYS A 403 22.00 23.70 -1.80
C CYS A 403 20.91 24.68 -2.29
N GLY A 404 21.19 25.44 -3.35
CA GLY A 404 20.23 26.34 -3.99
C GLY A 404 18.98 25.59 -4.50
N GLY A 405 19.17 24.44 -5.14
CA GLY A 405 18.08 23.58 -5.61
C GLY A 405 17.19 23.07 -4.47
N VAL A 406 17.80 22.61 -3.36
CA VAL A 406 17.05 22.20 -2.15
C VAL A 406 16.29 23.38 -1.53
N VAL A 407 16.91 24.57 -1.43
CA VAL A 407 16.22 25.77 -0.89
C VAL A 407 15.05 26.16 -1.77
N CYS A 408 15.21 26.18 -3.09
CA CYS A 408 14.12 26.42 -4.04
C CYS A 408 13.02 25.35 -3.88
N GLY A 409 13.40 24.08 -3.72
CA GLY A 409 12.49 22.97 -3.48
C GLY A 409 11.70 23.13 -2.18
N PHE A 410 12.35 23.55 -1.11
CA PHE A 410 11.70 23.83 0.17
C PHE A 410 10.67 24.95 0.05
N VAL A 411 11.04 26.06 -0.59
CA VAL A 411 10.13 27.19 -0.81
C VAL A 411 8.92 26.76 -1.65
N PHE A 412 9.17 26.00 -2.72
CA PHE A 412 8.12 25.44 -3.56
C PHE A 412 7.21 24.48 -2.79
N ALA A 413 7.78 23.60 -1.96
CA ALA A 413 7.03 22.68 -1.10
C ALA A 413 6.09 23.45 -0.13
N ARG A 414 6.60 24.52 0.50
CA ARG A 414 5.80 25.39 1.37
C ARG A 414 4.65 26.06 0.61
N TRP A 415 4.92 26.50 -0.60
CA TRP A 415 3.91 27.13 -1.46
C TRP A 415 2.82 26.12 -1.87
N VAL A 416 3.18 24.94 -2.36
CA VAL A 416 2.24 23.87 -2.73
C VAL A 416 1.39 23.44 -1.53
N ASN A 417 2.01 23.24 -0.37
CA ASN A 417 1.30 22.88 0.86
C ASN A 417 0.29 23.95 1.28
N GLY A 418 0.61 25.23 1.06
CA GLY A 418 -0.29 26.35 1.34
C GLY A 418 -1.51 26.41 0.41
N LEU A 419 -1.43 25.85 -0.79
CA LEU A 419 -2.54 25.78 -1.74
C LEU A 419 -3.58 24.69 -1.37
N GLY A 420 -3.22 23.72 -0.53
CA GLY A 420 -4.12 22.64 -0.12
C GLY A 420 -4.71 21.85 -1.29
N LEU A 421 -3.91 21.59 -2.32
CA LEU A 421 -4.36 20.93 -3.56
C LEU A 421 -4.96 19.56 -3.26
N ARG A 422 -6.25 19.39 -3.58
CA ARG A 422 -6.95 18.11 -3.47
C ARG A 422 -6.97 17.40 -4.82
N ILE A 423 -6.68 16.12 -4.77
CA ILE A 423 -6.72 15.23 -5.94
C ILE A 423 -8.05 14.50 -5.93
N SER A 424 -8.85 14.73 -6.98
CA SER A 424 -10.14 14.06 -7.16
C SER A 424 -10.00 12.67 -7.80
N ASN A 425 -8.85 12.37 -8.42
CA ASN A 425 -8.61 11.07 -9.03
C ASN A 425 -8.12 10.07 -7.98
N GLU A 426 -8.90 9.01 -7.75
CA GLU A 426 -8.60 7.99 -6.73
C GLU A 426 -7.29 7.25 -6.98
N LEU A 427 -6.94 6.94 -8.23
CA LEU A 427 -5.67 6.26 -8.56
C LEU A 427 -4.47 7.13 -8.17
N ILE A 428 -4.50 8.41 -8.53
CA ILE A 428 -3.42 9.35 -8.21
C ILE A 428 -3.35 9.57 -6.68
N SER A 429 -4.50 9.69 -6.02
CA SER A 429 -4.59 9.80 -4.58
C SER A 429 -3.99 8.58 -3.87
N SER A 430 -4.28 7.35 -4.34
CA SER A 430 -3.71 6.11 -3.80
C SER A 430 -2.18 6.07 -3.93
N VAL A 431 -1.64 6.48 -5.09
CA VAL A 431 -0.18 6.51 -5.34
C VAL A 431 0.52 7.54 -4.48
N LEU A 432 -0.11 8.69 -4.24
CA LEU A 432 0.45 9.77 -3.42
C LEU A 432 0.17 9.58 -1.91
N GLY A 433 -0.55 8.52 -1.54
CA GLY A 433 -0.84 8.17 -0.15
C GLY A 433 -1.86 9.10 0.52
N GLY A 434 -2.78 9.71 -0.27
CA GLY A 434 -3.87 10.51 0.27
C GLY A 434 -4.42 11.54 -0.71
N PRO A 435 -5.61 12.11 -0.43
CA PRO A 435 -6.31 13.01 -1.34
C PRO A 435 -5.72 14.42 -1.39
N VAL A 436 -4.77 14.77 -0.52
CA VAL A 436 -4.14 16.09 -0.45
C VAL A 436 -2.66 15.98 -0.81
N VAL A 437 -2.24 16.75 -1.82
CA VAL A 437 -0.81 16.85 -2.15
C VAL A 437 -0.09 17.59 -1.04
N GLN A 438 0.80 16.91 -0.37
CA GLN A 438 1.66 17.53 0.63
C GLN A 438 3.10 17.07 0.41
N VAL A 439 4.01 18.03 0.40
CA VAL A 439 5.46 17.79 0.28
C VAL A 439 6.09 18.00 1.65
N GLU A 440 6.65 16.94 2.22
CA GLU A 440 7.27 17.02 3.54
C GLU A 440 8.76 17.28 3.40
N PHE A 441 9.26 18.24 4.19
CA PHE A 441 10.69 18.47 4.28
C PHE A 441 11.34 17.47 5.22
N LEU A 442 12.13 16.55 4.64
CA LEU A 442 12.96 15.62 5.41
C LEU A 442 14.43 16.05 5.27
N PRO A 443 15.09 16.36 6.40
CA PRO A 443 16.50 16.72 6.38
C PRO A 443 17.39 15.66 5.73
N GLN A 444 17.05 14.39 5.89
CA GLN A 444 17.75 13.25 5.26
C GLN A 444 17.66 13.29 3.73
N VAL A 445 16.47 13.55 3.18
CA VAL A 445 16.26 13.67 1.72
C VAL A 445 16.98 14.90 1.18
N ALA A 446 16.94 16.01 1.91
CA ALA A 446 17.67 17.23 1.53
C ALA A 446 19.18 17.00 1.48
N ALA A 447 19.76 16.42 2.52
CA ALA A 447 21.20 16.09 2.56
C ALA A 447 21.59 15.10 1.45
N PHE A 448 20.78 14.05 1.26
CA PHE A 448 20.99 13.06 0.20
C PHE A 448 20.94 13.71 -1.20
N SER A 449 20.00 14.62 -1.45
CA SER A 449 19.87 15.33 -2.73
C SER A 449 21.10 16.19 -3.03
N VAL A 450 21.65 16.87 -2.02
CA VAL A 450 22.89 17.64 -2.19
C VAL A 450 24.09 16.72 -2.48
N VAL A 451 24.22 15.61 -1.76
CA VAL A 451 25.28 14.61 -2.01
C VAL A 451 25.19 14.06 -3.42
N VAL A 452 23.99 13.68 -3.87
CA VAL A 452 23.74 13.20 -5.23
C VAL A 452 24.09 14.29 -6.26
N ALA A 453 23.70 15.54 -6.04
CA ALA A 453 24.05 16.65 -6.94
C ALA A 453 25.56 16.85 -7.08
N VAL A 454 26.30 16.76 -5.97
CA VAL A 454 27.77 16.86 -5.98
C VAL A 454 28.39 15.67 -6.72
N LEU A 455 27.94 14.45 -6.46
CA LEU A 455 28.43 13.24 -7.13
C LEU A 455 28.16 13.28 -8.64
N LEU A 456 26.96 13.68 -9.05
CA LEU A 456 26.58 13.83 -10.45
C LEU A 456 27.39 14.95 -11.14
N GLY A 457 27.56 16.08 -10.45
CA GLY A 457 28.40 17.18 -10.94
C GLY A 457 29.85 16.76 -11.14
N LEU A 458 30.45 16.03 -10.19
CA LEU A 458 31.79 15.48 -10.31
C LEU A 458 31.89 14.43 -11.42
N ALA A 459 30.93 13.51 -11.51
CA ALA A 459 30.89 12.52 -12.58
C ALA A 459 30.79 13.17 -13.98
N ALA A 460 29.95 14.20 -14.11
CA ALA A 460 29.82 14.97 -15.34
C ALA A 460 31.14 15.69 -15.73
N THR A 461 32.02 15.96 -14.77
CA THR A 461 33.29 16.66 -14.97
C THR A 461 34.38 15.73 -15.52
N VAL A 462 34.26 14.39 -15.35
CA VAL A 462 35.33 13.43 -15.75
C VAL A 462 35.69 13.55 -17.21
N TYR A 463 34.73 13.51 -18.11
CA TYR A 463 34.97 13.55 -19.53
C TYR A 463 35.54 14.92 -20.00
N PRO A 464 34.98 16.07 -19.59
CA PRO A 464 35.57 17.39 -19.92
C PRO A 464 36.98 17.59 -19.42
N VAL A 465 37.31 17.07 -18.23
CA VAL A 465 38.67 17.16 -17.66
C VAL A 465 39.68 16.37 -18.49
N GLU A 466 39.34 15.13 -18.85
CA GLU A 466 40.20 14.31 -19.69
C GLU A 466 40.38 14.94 -21.08
N ALA A 467 39.33 15.52 -21.65
CA ALA A 467 39.43 16.28 -22.90
C ALA A 467 40.35 17.50 -22.78
N ALA A 468 40.28 18.23 -21.67
CA ALA A 468 41.11 19.39 -21.41
C ALA A 468 42.62 19.05 -21.31
N VAL A 469 42.95 17.96 -20.63
CA VAL A 469 44.33 17.52 -20.40
C VAL A 469 44.96 16.92 -21.66
N ARG A 470 44.19 16.36 -22.58
CA ARG A 470 44.71 15.82 -23.85
C ARG A 470 45.08 16.87 -24.90
N ILE A 471 44.72 18.14 -24.71
CA ILE A 471 45.04 19.22 -25.65
C ILE A 471 46.53 19.57 -25.52
N GLU A 472 47.26 19.47 -26.61
CA GLU A 472 48.69 19.85 -26.66
C GLU A 472 48.86 21.35 -26.39
N PRO A 473 49.82 21.76 -25.53
CA PRO A 473 50.02 23.16 -25.17
C PRO A 473 50.31 24.06 -26.38
N GLU A 474 51.03 23.55 -27.40
CA GLU A 474 51.35 24.26 -28.63
C GLU A 474 50.10 24.62 -29.42
N VAL A 475 49.14 23.67 -29.55
CA VAL A 475 47.87 23.87 -30.26
C VAL A 475 46.96 24.83 -29.50
N ALA A 476 46.97 24.76 -28.15
CA ALA A 476 46.17 25.61 -27.30
C ALA A 476 46.55 27.09 -27.36
N VAL A 477 47.84 27.41 -27.50
CA VAL A 477 48.35 28.80 -27.62
C VAL A 477 48.14 29.37 -29.03
N ARG A 478 48.15 28.50 -30.06
CA ARG A 478 48.11 28.92 -31.48
C ARG A 478 46.67 29.16 -32.01
N ARG A 479 45.66 28.62 -31.37
CA ARG A 479 44.23 28.75 -31.77
C ARG A 479 43.49 29.96 -31.16
N GLY A 480 44.21 30.92 -30.61
CA GLY A 480 43.64 32.15 -30.05
C GLY A 480 43.97 33.41 -30.87
#